data_b4b2ae3324cd4bce65af41a0d48c8340
#
_entry.id   b4b2ae3324cd4bce65af41a0d48c8340
#
_cell.length_a   1.000
_cell.length_b   1.000
_cell.length_c   1.000
_cell.angle_alpha   90.00
_cell.angle_beta   90.00
_cell.angle_gamma   90.00
#
_symmetry.space_group_name_H-M   'P 1'
#
loop_
_entity.id
_entity.type
_entity.pdbx_description
1 polymer ?
#
loop_
_entity_poly.entity_id
_entity_poly.type
_entity_poly.pdbx_seq_one_letter_code
_entity_poly.pdbx_strand_id
1 'polypeptide(L)'
;MRNQNIDQCWQFQHGLYDEFPDAEKAKSIREVNLPHDYMIESNVSESAASGPASGYYTQGVAYYTKLIDIPQEWEQEAVYLHFDGIMMNATVDINGCKAILQHNGYIPFSVNITPYLYFGKKNRVTITVAPSMQPNSRWYSGAGIFRSIELLHMPKLHIASDGIF
;
A
#
# COMPACT_ATOMS: atom_id res chain seq x y z
N MET A 1 0.90 -18.61 14.34
CA MET A 1 0.72 -17.37 13.56
C MET A 1 -0.08 -16.41 14.39
N ARG A 2 0.43 -15.21 14.58
CA ARG A 2 -0.30 -14.10 15.22
C ARG A 2 -0.44 -13.01 14.18
N ASN A 3 -1.59 -12.36 14.15
CA ASN A 3 -1.89 -11.27 13.23
C ASN A 3 -2.31 -10.02 14.00
N GLN A 4 -1.94 -8.88 13.46
CA GLN A 4 -2.34 -7.57 13.94
C GLN A 4 -2.83 -6.76 12.75
N ASN A 5 -4.08 -6.31 12.79
CA ASN A 5 -4.58 -5.35 11.83
C ASN A 5 -3.89 -4.00 12.02
N ILE A 6 -3.43 -3.40 10.92
CA ILE A 6 -2.73 -2.11 10.94
C ILE A 6 -3.42 -1.05 10.09
N ASP A 7 -4.72 -1.15 9.89
CA ASP A 7 -5.50 -0.27 9.01
C ASP A 7 -5.61 1.18 9.48
N GLN A 8 -5.42 1.44 10.77
CA GLN A 8 -5.62 2.77 11.34
C GLN A 8 -4.41 3.68 11.18
N CYS A 9 -4.63 5.00 11.13
CA CYS A 9 -3.59 6.04 11.26
C CYS A 9 -2.47 5.95 10.20
N TRP A 10 -2.81 5.86 8.93
CA TRP A 10 -1.87 5.99 7.82
C TRP A 10 -1.71 7.46 7.43
N GLN A 11 -0.49 7.91 7.27
CA GLN A 11 -0.21 9.19 6.60
C GLN A 11 -0.40 9.00 5.10
N PHE A 12 -1.28 9.80 4.52
CA PHE A 12 -1.63 9.76 3.12
C PHE A 12 -1.23 11.04 2.40
N GLN A 13 -0.70 10.90 1.22
CA GLN A 13 -0.36 11.97 0.31
C GLN A 13 -0.71 11.57 -1.11
N HIS A 14 -1.29 12.49 -1.88
CA HIS A 14 -1.65 12.30 -3.27
C HIS A 14 -1.03 13.38 -4.14
N GLY A 15 -0.50 13.01 -5.31
CA GLY A 15 0.05 13.90 -6.32
C GLY A 15 -0.34 13.46 -7.73
N LEU A 16 -0.22 14.38 -8.69
CA LEU A 16 -0.36 14.05 -10.10
C LEU A 16 0.88 13.29 -10.60
N TYR A 17 0.77 12.56 -11.71
CA TYR A 17 1.87 11.75 -12.27
C TYR A 17 3.15 12.53 -12.54
N ASP A 18 3.03 13.80 -12.93
CA ASP A 18 4.16 14.69 -13.24
C ASP A 18 4.72 15.42 -11.99
N GLU A 19 4.01 15.34 -10.89
CA GLU A 19 4.42 15.87 -9.60
C GLU A 19 4.96 14.71 -8.76
N PHE A 20 6.19 14.22 -9.05
CA PHE A 20 6.90 13.41 -8.06
C PHE A 20 7.13 14.30 -6.84
N PRO A 21 6.48 14.03 -5.72
CA PRO A 21 6.74 14.83 -4.55
C PRO A 21 8.16 14.52 -4.09
N ASP A 22 9.07 15.49 -4.24
CA ASP A 22 10.07 15.64 -3.22
C ASP A 22 9.32 15.65 -1.89
N ALA A 23 9.71 14.83 -0.95
CA ALA A 23 9.05 14.70 0.34
C ALA A 23 8.89 16.08 1.06
N GLU A 24 9.60 17.10 0.61
CA GLU A 24 9.53 18.49 1.06
C GLU A 24 8.43 19.34 0.39
N LYS A 25 7.85 18.90 -0.73
CA LYS A 25 6.80 19.63 -1.46
C LYS A 25 5.40 19.08 -1.26
N ALA A 26 5.21 18.23 -0.27
CA ALA A 26 3.96 17.57 0.06
C ALA A 26 2.82 18.55 0.33
N LYS A 27 1.95 18.74 -0.61
CA LYS A 27 0.80 19.69 -0.57
C LYS A 27 -0.29 19.33 0.42
N SER A 28 -0.25 18.37 1.22
CA SER A 28 -1.10 18.03 2.37
C SER A 28 -0.96 16.55 2.73
N ILE A 29 -0.10 16.25 3.68
CA ILE A 29 -0.16 14.97 4.37
C ILE A 29 -1.37 15.00 5.28
N ARG A 30 -2.25 14.01 5.17
CA ARG A 30 -3.37 13.82 6.10
C ARG A 30 -3.39 12.38 6.61
N GLU A 31 -4.03 12.18 7.74
CA GLU A 31 -4.25 10.84 8.26
C GLU A 31 -5.49 10.21 7.64
N VAL A 32 -5.38 8.94 7.28
CA VAL A 32 -6.47 8.12 6.76
C VAL A 32 -6.49 6.76 7.44
N ASN A 33 -7.65 6.12 7.44
CA ASN A 33 -7.82 4.74 7.81
C ASN A 33 -8.14 3.89 6.59
N LEU A 34 -7.69 2.65 6.57
CA LEU A 34 -8.05 1.68 5.54
C LEU A 34 -9.38 0.99 5.89
N PRO A 35 -10.12 0.57 4.91
CA PRO A 35 -9.94 0.72 3.46
C PRO A 35 -10.02 2.18 3.00
N HIS A 36 -9.20 2.55 2.01
CA HIS A 36 -9.16 3.90 1.49
C HIS A 36 -9.03 3.89 -0.05
N ASP A 37 -10.00 4.49 -0.73
CA ASP A 37 -10.00 4.75 -2.17
C ASP A 37 -9.93 6.26 -2.40
N TYR A 38 -8.74 6.76 -2.74
CA TYR A 38 -8.55 8.20 -2.92
C TYR A 38 -9.18 8.75 -4.21
N MET A 39 -9.50 7.86 -5.15
CA MET A 39 -10.04 8.28 -6.44
C MET A 39 -11.45 8.88 -6.30
N ILE A 40 -12.29 8.31 -5.43
CA ILE A 40 -13.64 8.86 -5.18
C ILE A 40 -13.62 10.22 -4.48
N GLU A 41 -12.51 10.59 -3.87
CA GLU A 41 -12.34 11.90 -3.23
C GLU A 41 -11.86 12.98 -4.21
N SER A 42 -11.41 12.57 -5.41
CA SER A 42 -10.96 13.50 -6.44
C SER A 42 -12.14 14.15 -7.17
N ASN A 43 -11.90 15.35 -7.69
CA ASN A 43 -12.90 16.04 -8.51
C ASN A 43 -13.08 15.31 -9.85
N VAL A 44 -14.33 15.23 -10.29
CA VAL A 44 -14.67 14.81 -11.64
C VAL A 44 -14.30 15.92 -12.62
N SER A 45 -13.61 15.56 -13.71
CA SER A 45 -13.18 16.52 -14.72
C SER A 45 -13.32 15.94 -16.13
N GLU A 46 -13.89 16.73 -17.04
CA GLU A 46 -13.97 16.37 -18.47
C GLU A 46 -12.59 16.15 -19.10
N SER A 47 -11.54 16.78 -18.53
CA SER A 47 -10.14 16.63 -18.97
C SER A 47 -9.44 15.42 -18.35
N ALA A 48 -10.12 14.61 -17.50
CA ALA A 48 -9.50 13.42 -16.92
C ALA A 48 -9.08 12.44 -18.02
N ALA A 49 -7.83 11.96 -17.96
CA ALA A 49 -7.22 11.09 -18.98
C ALA A 49 -8.00 9.77 -19.18
N SER A 50 -8.70 9.32 -18.14
CA SER A 50 -9.54 8.11 -18.17
C SER A 50 -10.89 8.32 -18.88
N GLY A 51 -11.33 9.56 -19.06
CA GLY A 51 -12.60 9.88 -19.67
C GLY A 51 -13.80 9.14 -19.04
N PRO A 52 -14.80 8.77 -19.85
CA PRO A 52 -15.98 8.08 -19.35
C PRO A 52 -15.71 6.68 -18.82
N ALA A 53 -14.57 6.05 -19.22
CA ALA A 53 -14.23 4.68 -18.82
C ALA A 53 -14.08 4.52 -17.31
N SER A 54 -13.64 5.55 -16.59
CA SER A 54 -13.56 5.55 -15.12
C SER A 54 -14.33 6.69 -14.47
N GLY A 55 -15.40 7.16 -15.14
CA GLY A 55 -16.31 8.18 -14.58
C GLY A 55 -15.70 9.57 -14.46
N TYR A 56 -14.70 9.89 -15.30
CA TYR A 56 -14.01 11.20 -15.32
C TYR A 56 -13.26 11.55 -14.02
N TYR A 57 -12.96 10.58 -13.17
CA TYR A 57 -12.15 10.81 -11.98
C TYR A 57 -10.69 11.02 -12.32
N THR A 58 -10.06 11.97 -11.63
CA THR A 58 -8.63 12.23 -11.79
C THR A 58 -7.84 11.19 -11.01
N GLN A 59 -6.88 10.58 -11.66
CA GLN A 59 -5.92 9.66 -11.05
C GLN A 59 -4.58 10.34 -10.86
N GLY A 60 -3.73 9.72 -10.05
CA GLY A 60 -2.39 10.18 -9.77
C GLY A 60 -1.64 9.13 -8.97
N VAL A 61 -0.50 9.49 -8.42
CA VAL A 61 0.28 8.62 -7.53
C VAL A 61 -0.07 8.93 -6.08
N ALA A 62 -0.33 7.89 -5.30
CA ALA A 62 -0.60 8.02 -3.89
C ALA A 62 0.49 7.36 -3.05
N TYR A 63 0.78 7.96 -1.91
CA TYR A 63 1.74 7.48 -0.94
C TYR A 63 1.05 7.29 0.41
N TYR A 64 1.21 6.10 0.97
CA TYR A 64 0.76 5.76 2.30
C TYR A 64 1.98 5.45 3.15
N THR A 65 2.14 6.12 4.28
CA THR A 65 3.28 5.90 5.18
C THR A 65 2.79 5.62 6.58
N LYS A 66 3.40 4.61 7.22
CA LYS A 66 3.12 4.26 8.60
C LYS A 66 4.40 3.85 9.33
N LEU A 67 4.52 4.25 10.58
CA LEU A 67 5.53 3.72 11.49
C LEU A 67 4.93 2.56 12.28
N ILE A 68 5.57 1.41 12.22
CA ILE A 68 5.20 0.21 12.97
C ILE A 68 6.28 -0.12 14.00
N ASP A 69 5.89 -0.46 15.20
CA ASP A 69 6.78 -0.94 16.24
C ASP A 69 6.99 -2.44 16.08
N ILE A 70 8.25 -2.86 15.94
CA ILE A 70 8.62 -4.28 15.85
C ILE A 70 9.36 -4.66 17.11
N PRO A 71 8.77 -5.52 17.96
CA PRO A 71 9.39 -5.95 19.19
C PRO A 71 10.73 -6.68 18.97
N GLN A 72 11.66 -6.54 19.91
CA GLN A 72 12.99 -7.21 19.85
C GLN A 72 12.84 -8.74 19.86
N GLU A 73 11.86 -9.26 20.56
CA GLU A 73 11.61 -10.70 20.68
C GLU A 73 11.22 -11.38 19.35
N TRP A 74 10.83 -10.61 18.32
CA TRP A 74 10.50 -11.15 16.99
C TRP A 74 11.73 -11.38 16.10
N GLU A 75 12.94 -11.08 16.57
CA GLU A 75 14.17 -11.24 15.77
C GLU A 75 14.41 -12.69 15.28
N GLN A 76 13.89 -13.66 16.03
CA GLN A 76 13.96 -15.08 15.66
C GLN A 76 12.73 -15.57 14.89
N GLU A 77 11.79 -14.69 14.57
CA GLU A 77 10.58 -14.99 13.82
C GLU A 77 10.67 -14.51 12.38
N ALA A 78 9.74 -14.97 11.54
CA ALA A 78 9.46 -14.44 10.23
C ALA A 78 8.30 -13.45 10.32
N VAL A 79 8.48 -12.26 9.75
CA VAL A 79 7.50 -11.17 9.79
C VAL A 79 7.06 -10.84 8.38
N TYR A 80 5.75 -10.74 8.18
CA TYR A 80 5.14 -10.46 6.89
C TYR A 80 4.15 -9.31 6.98
N LEU A 81 4.00 -8.59 5.88
CA LEU A 81 2.81 -7.80 5.62
C LEU A 81 1.91 -8.59 4.66
N HIS A 82 0.66 -8.76 5.05
CA HIS A 82 -0.39 -9.33 4.21
C HIS A 82 -1.33 -8.23 3.76
N PHE A 83 -1.62 -8.22 2.47
CA PHE A 83 -2.48 -7.25 1.81
C PHE A 83 -3.65 -7.98 1.17
N ASP A 84 -4.85 -7.62 1.52
CA ASP A 84 -6.05 -8.17 0.87
C ASP A 84 -6.27 -7.61 -0.54
N GLY A 85 -5.74 -6.43 -0.81
CA GLY A 85 -5.76 -5.82 -2.14
C GLY A 85 -5.36 -4.35 -2.17
N ILE A 86 -4.59 -3.97 -3.18
CA ILE A 86 -4.17 -2.58 -3.46
C ILE A 86 -4.33 -2.30 -4.95
N MET A 87 -5.13 -1.33 -5.32
CA MET A 87 -5.39 -0.94 -6.71
C MET A 87 -4.55 0.28 -7.07
N MET A 88 -3.56 0.18 -7.92
CA MET A 88 -2.79 -0.94 -8.49
C MET A 88 -1.34 -0.49 -8.72
N ASN A 89 -0.47 -1.37 -9.21
CA ASN A 89 0.97 -1.10 -9.36
C ASN A 89 1.59 -0.59 -8.06
N ALA A 90 1.35 -1.35 -6.99
CA ALA A 90 1.79 -0.99 -5.64
C ALA A 90 3.24 -1.38 -5.40
N THR A 91 4.07 -0.43 -5.01
CA THR A 91 5.40 -0.69 -4.45
C THR A 91 5.33 -0.61 -2.94
N VAL A 92 5.87 -1.61 -2.27
CA VAL A 92 6.00 -1.63 -0.80
C VAL A 92 7.47 -1.49 -0.45
N ASP A 93 7.80 -0.43 0.29
CA ASP A 93 9.13 -0.14 0.79
C ASP A 93 9.15 -0.23 2.32
N ILE A 94 10.18 -0.85 2.85
CA ILE A 94 10.45 -0.95 4.29
C ILE A 94 11.78 -0.26 4.58
N ASN A 95 11.75 0.78 5.40
CA ASN A 95 12.95 1.56 5.76
C ASN A 95 13.73 2.08 4.54
N GLY A 96 13.03 2.39 3.43
CA GLY A 96 13.61 2.85 2.17
C GLY A 96 14.12 1.75 1.25
N CYS A 97 13.96 0.48 1.62
CA CYS A 97 14.31 -0.65 0.77
C CYS A 97 13.04 -1.23 0.14
N LYS A 98 13.01 -1.34 -1.20
CA LYS A 98 11.91 -1.97 -1.92
C LYS A 98 11.80 -3.44 -1.57
N ALA A 99 10.67 -3.84 -0.99
CA ALA A 99 10.38 -5.23 -0.65
C ALA A 99 9.66 -5.96 -1.77
N ILE A 100 8.69 -5.31 -2.43
CA ILE A 100 7.92 -5.90 -3.54
C ILE A 100 7.34 -4.81 -4.46
N LEU A 101 7.06 -5.20 -5.70
CA LEU A 101 6.19 -4.49 -6.64
C LEU A 101 5.06 -5.44 -7.04
N GLN A 102 3.82 -5.08 -6.72
CA GLN A 102 2.61 -5.83 -7.05
C GLN A 102 1.80 -5.10 -8.11
N HIS A 103 1.62 -5.73 -9.27
CA HIS A 103 0.90 -5.11 -10.39
C HIS A 103 -0.61 -5.32 -10.31
N ASN A 104 -1.05 -6.51 -9.90
CA ASN A 104 -2.47 -6.84 -9.86
C ASN A 104 -3.13 -6.25 -8.62
N GLY A 105 -4.23 -5.51 -8.83
CA GLY A 105 -4.94 -4.84 -7.74
C GLY A 105 -5.97 -5.71 -7.02
N TYR A 106 -6.37 -6.83 -7.57
CA TYR A 106 -7.52 -7.61 -7.06
C TYR A 106 -7.13 -8.81 -6.20
N ILE A 107 -5.90 -9.31 -6.34
CA ILE A 107 -5.45 -10.51 -5.63
C ILE A 107 -4.78 -10.13 -4.30
N PRO A 108 -5.03 -10.89 -3.23
CA PRO A 108 -4.26 -10.76 -2.01
C PRO A 108 -2.81 -11.22 -2.24
N PHE A 109 -1.90 -10.67 -1.44
CA PHE A 109 -0.50 -11.07 -1.45
C PHE A 109 0.15 -10.83 -0.10
N SER A 110 1.21 -11.59 0.16
CA SER A 110 2.05 -11.39 1.34
C SER A 110 3.48 -11.10 0.95
N VAL A 111 4.14 -10.25 1.71
CA VAL A 111 5.57 -9.95 1.53
C VAL A 111 6.33 -10.19 2.82
N ASN A 112 7.42 -10.98 2.74
CA ASN A 112 8.33 -11.15 3.86
C ASN A 112 9.13 -9.87 4.05
N ILE A 113 8.91 -9.18 5.16
CA ILE A 113 9.59 -7.93 5.50
C ILE A 113 10.75 -8.13 6.47
N THR A 114 10.93 -9.33 7.01
CA THR A 114 11.99 -9.67 8.00
C THR A 114 13.37 -9.13 7.63
N PRO A 115 13.85 -9.23 6.37
CA PRO A 115 15.19 -8.78 5.99
C PRO A 115 15.41 -7.27 6.07
N TYR A 116 14.33 -6.50 6.14
CA TYR A 116 14.35 -5.04 6.08
C TYR A 116 14.07 -4.39 7.44
N LEU A 117 13.81 -5.19 8.49
CA LEU A 117 13.39 -4.71 9.80
C LEU A 117 14.55 -4.38 10.74
N TYR A 118 14.34 -3.36 11.53
CA TYR A 118 15.09 -3.07 12.74
C TYR A 118 14.28 -3.54 13.95
N PHE A 119 14.70 -4.63 14.58
CA PHE A 119 14.03 -5.17 15.76
C PHE A 119 14.23 -4.28 16.99
N GLY A 120 13.24 -4.21 17.87
CA GLY A 120 13.20 -3.31 19.02
C GLY A 120 13.07 -1.82 18.65
N LYS A 121 12.70 -1.51 17.42
CA LYS A 121 12.61 -0.13 16.91
C LYS A 121 11.37 0.10 16.06
N LYS A 122 11.09 1.38 15.81
CA LYS A 122 10.09 1.79 14.81
C LYS A 122 10.65 1.59 13.41
N ASN A 123 9.84 0.99 12.56
CA ASN A 123 10.13 0.76 11.15
C ASN A 123 9.14 1.54 10.29
N ARG A 124 9.62 2.14 9.22
CA ARG A 124 8.78 2.86 8.27
C ARG A 124 8.32 1.93 7.16
N VAL A 125 7.02 1.80 7.01
CA VAL A 125 6.37 1.20 5.85
C VAL A 125 5.91 2.31 4.94
N THR A 126 6.32 2.28 3.68
CA THR A 126 5.83 3.20 2.64
C THR A 126 5.23 2.39 1.51
N ILE A 127 4.00 2.72 1.12
CA ILE A 127 3.30 2.07 0.01
C ILE A 127 3.02 3.14 -1.03
N THR A 128 3.59 2.97 -2.21
CA THR A 128 3.31 3.81 -3.37
C THR A 128 2.29 3.11 -4.24
N VAL A 129 1.18 3.76 -4.53
CA VAL A 129 0.14 3.26 -5.43
C VAL A 129 0.15 4.11 -6.68
N ALA A 130 0.49 3.49 -7.82
CA ALA A 130 0.62 4.17 -9.10
C ALA A 130 -0.26 3.46 -10.14
N PRO A 131 -1.57 3.69 -10.15
CA PRO A 131 -2.46 3.13 -11.16
C PRO A 131 -1.92 3.51 -12.54
N SER A 132 -1.78 2.52 -13.41
CA SER A 132 -1.17 2.70 -14.72
C SER A 132 -1.93 3.69 -15.58
N MET A 133 -1.26 4.15 -16.65
CA MET A 133 -1.84 5.09 -17.61
C MET A 133 -3.27 4.70 -18.00
N GLN A 134 -4.13 5.67 -18.06
CA GLN A 134 -5.53 5.52 -18.35
C GLN A 134 -5.84 5.55 -19.87
N PRO A 135 -6.91 4.89 -20.28
CA PRO A 135 -7.85 4.06 -19.50
C PRO A 135 -7.28 2.65 -19.25
N ASN A 136 -7.37 2.15 -18.02
CA ASN A 136 -6.93 0.77 -17.68
C ASN A 136 -8.09 -0.24 -17.62
N SER A 137 -9.32 0.25 -17.66
CA SER A 137 -10.55 -0.56 -17.66
C SER A 137 -11.68 0.19 -18.35
N ARG A 138 -12.84 -0.44 -18.45
CA ARG A 138 -14.08 0.17 -18.96
C ARG A 138 -15.09 0.47 -17.85
N TRP A 139 -14.63 0.48 -16.60
CA TRP A 139 -15.43 0.72 -15.42
C TRP A 139 -14.58 1.41 -14.35
N TYR A 140 -15.22 1.95 -13.34
CA TYR A 140 -14.56 2.50 -12.18
C TYR A 140 -13.81 1.39 -11.42
N SER A 141 -12.49 1.42 -11.41
CA SER A 141 -11.64 0.43 -10.73
C SER A 141 -11.25 0.85 -9.31
N GLY A 142 -11.42 2.14 -8.97
CA GLY A 142 -10.86 2.71 -7.77
C GLY A 142 -9.34 2.91 -7.84
N ALA A 143 -8.76 3.48 -6.80
CA ALA A 143 -7.32 3.59 -6.62
C ALA A 143 -6.97 3.79 -5.15
N GLY A 144 -6.06 2.96 -4.63
CA GLY A 144 -5.65 3.04 -3.24
C GLY A 144 -5.57 1.68 -2.56
N ILE A 145 -5.46 1.71 -1.25
CA ILE A 145 -5.49 0.50 -0.41
C ILE A 145 -6.95 0.26 -0.02
N PHE A 146 -7.69 -0.41 -0.89
CA PHE A 146 -9.14 -0.55 -0.77
C PHE A 146 -9.59 -1.74 0.10
N ARG A 147 -8.63 -2.44 0.73
CA ARG A 147 -8.83 -3.54 1.66
C ARG A 147 -7.84 -3.45 2.81
N SER A 148 -7.92 -4.40 3.75
CA SER A 148 -7.11 -4.43 4.96
C SER A 148 -5.65 -4.79 4.74
N ILE A 149 -4.82 -4.36 5.70
CA ILE A 149 -3.43 -4.78 5.84
C ILE A 149 -3.24 -5.42 7.21
N GLU A 150 -2.60 -6.57 7.23
CA GLU A 150 -2.24 -7.27 8.45
C GLU A 150 -0.72 -7.41 8.58
N LEU A 151 -0.21 -7.18 9.78
CA LEU A 151 1.14 -7.52 10.19
C LEU A 151 1.11 -8.92 10.81
N LEU A 152 1.82 -9.85 10.18
CA LEU A 152 1.87 -11.26 10.61
C LEU A 152 3.25 -11.58 11.16
N HIS A 153 3.33 -12.35 12.24
CA HIS A 153 4.58 -12.94 12.70
C HIS A 153 4.40 -14.40 13.09
N MET A 154 5.42 -15.19 12.84
CA MET A 154 5.39 -16.64 13.05
C MET A 154 6.80 -17.22 13.19
N PRO A 155 6.98 -18.42 13.77
CA PRO A 155 8.29 -19.08 13.80
C PRO A 155 8.90 -19.17 12.40
N LYS A 156 10.24 -19.09 12.28
CA LYS A 156 10.94 -19.23 10.98
C LYS A 156 10.60 -20.53 10.27
N LEU A 157 10.43 -21.62 11.04
CA LEU A 157 9.92 -22.88 10.50
C LEU A 157 8.39 -22.90 10.59
N HIS A 158 7.73 -22.68 9.48
CA HIS A 158 6.27 -22.66 9.37
C HIS A 158 5.84 -23.18 7.99
N ILE A 159 4.57 -23.54 7.87
CA ILE A 159 3.97 -23.85 6.58
C ILE A 159 3.76 -22.53 5.85
N ALA A 160 4.27 -22.42 4.62
CA ALA A 160 4.06 -21.23 3.79
C ALA A 160 2.57 -20.94 3.60
N SER A 161 2.23 -19.69 3.39
CA SER A 161 0.88 -19.32 2.97
C SER A 161 0.53 -20.10 1.72
N ASP A 162 -0.69 -20.67 1.68
CA ASP A 162 -1.18 -21.54 0.60
C ASP A 162 -0.31 -22.79 0.34
N GLY A 163 0.48 -23.21 1.33
CA GLY A 163 1.40 -24.35 1.23
C GLY A 163 0.79 -25.73 1.53
N ILE A 164 -0.52 -25.80 1.72
CA ILE A 164 -1.26 -27.07 1.89
C ILE A 164 -2.24 -27.19 0.73
N PHE A 165 -2.13 -28.31 -0.01
CA PHE A 165 -2.98 -28.63 -1.15
C PHE A 165 -3.80 -29.89 -0.87
#